data_a9b570e8cdca56ce892322bbd5ea6ec0
#
_entry.id   a9b570e8cdca56ce892322bbd5ea6ec0
#
_cell.length_a   1.000
_cell.length_b   1.000
_cell.length_c   1.000
_cell.angle_alpha   90.00
_cell.angle_beta   90.00
_cell.angle_gamma   90.00
#
_symmetry.space_group_name_H-M   'P 1'
#
loop_
_entity.id
_entity.type
_entity.pdbx_description
1 polymer ?
#
loop_
_entity_poly.entity_id
_entity_poly.type
_entity_poly.pdbx_seq_one_letter_code
_entity_poly.pdbx_strand_id
1 'polypeptide(L)'
;MQKTFKALVIDNKGDKFSRNIENLDINSLKDGNVLVKVDYSDLNYKDSLILNNGGKIVKKYPFVPGIDFSGTVVQSEDEKLKEGERVILTGFRVGEVYFGGFSQYAKVDSKFLVKAPDNISNFQSMMMGTAGLTALLCAFAVESKEKLLMGSKVKEVLVTGATGGVGSIAVMVLSKMGYNVHAVTGKKDKHEYLKDLGAKNILDRSEFVGESKLLEKGLWDGVVDTIGGEALTKILAQTNPGGIVAACGNAGGIKINTNVMPFIIRGVKLWGIDSSAASMKRRDFVWNEGSKLIDFKKLEKLTKEVSLQELLDVFPKMLKGETFGRVVVNPNK
;
A
#
# COMPACT_ATOMS: atom_id res chain seq x y z
N MET A 1 -26.33 -21.47 -0.86
CA MET A 1 -25.45 -20.37 -0.38
C MET A 1 -25.43 -20.41 1.15
N GLN A 2 -24.28 -20.19 1.76
CA GLN A 2 -24.14 -20.13 3.23
C GLN A 2 -24.91 -18.91 3.75
N LYS A 3 -25.75 -19.09 4.78
CA LYS A 3 -26.58 -17.99 5.31
C LYS A 3 -25.81 -17.02 6.20
N THR A 4 -24.74 -17.51 6.85
CA THR A 4 -23.90 -16.73 7.76
C THR A 4 -22.43 -16.87 7.39
N PHE A 5 -21.61 -15.87 7.74
CA PHE A 5 -20.18 -15.84 7.44
C PHE A 5 -19.40 -15.15 8.58
N LYS A 6 -18.14 -15.51 8.75
CA LYS A 6 -17.25 -14.88 9.74
C LYS A 6 -16.72 -13.54 9.23
N ALA A 7 -16.69 -12.55 10.12
CA ALA A 7 -16.08 -11.25 9.88
C ALA A 7 -15.41 -10.72 11.16
N LEU A 8 -14.35 -9.95 11.00
CA LEU A 8 -13.82 -9.10 12.06
C LEU A 8 -14.66 -7.84 12.14
N VAL A 9 -15.40 -7.69 13.25
CA VAL A 9 -16.27 -6.55 13.51
C VAL A 9 -15.62 -5.63 14.52
N ILE A 10 -15.55 -4.34 14.22
CA ILE A 10 -15.22 -3.31 15.19
C ILE A 10 -16.49 -2.60 15.62
N ASP A 11 -16.59 -2.29 16.91
CA ASP A 11 -17.72 -1.53 17.47
C ASP A 11 -17.22 -0.48 18.46
N ASN A 12 -17.95 0.62 18.55
CA ASN A 12 -17.64 1.73 19.45
C ASN A 12 -18.92 2.17 20.19
N LYS A 13 -19.08 1.66 21.40
CA LYS A 13 -20.20 1.99 22.31
C LYS A 13 -19.74 2.98 23.38
N GLY A 14 -19.72 4.26 23.00
CA GLY A 14 -19.22 5.31 23.88
C GLY A 14 -17.70 5.18 24.09
N ASP A 15 -17.25 4.98 25.32
CA ASP A 15 -15.82 4.90 25.64
C ASP A 15 -15.20 3.51 25.41
N LYS A 16 -16.02 2.53 24.98
CA LYS A 16 -15.54 1.14 24.80
C LYS A 16 -15.45 0.77 23.33
N PHE A 17 -14.23 0.76 22.80
CA PHE A 17 -13.93 0.23 21.48
C PHE A 17 -13.64 -1.28 21.55
N SER A 18 -14.31 -2.07 20.71
CA SER A 18 -14.18 -3.53 20.69
C SER A 18 -13.82 -4.04 19.29
N ARG A 19 -13.24 -5.24 19.22
CA ARG A 19 -12.85 -5.98 18.02
C ARG A 19 -13.18 -7.44 18.25
N ASN A 20 -14.13 -7.98 17.52
CA ASN A 20 -14.59 -9.35 17.70
C ASN A 20 -14.68 -10.07 16.35
N ILE A 21 -14.44 -11.36 16.35
CA ILE A 21 -14.82 -12.21 15.21
C ILE A 21 -16.28 -12.63 15.44
N GLU A 22 -17.14 -12.23 14.52
CA GLU A 22 -18.58 -12.45 14.61
C GLU A 22 -19.10 -13.21 13.40
N ASN A 23 -20.21 -13.94 13.57
CA ASN A 23 -20.98 -14.52 12.47
C ASN A 23 -22.06 -13.53 12.05
N LEU A 24 -21.96 -13.02 10.84
CA LEU A 24 -22.92 -12.10 10.26
C LEU A 24 -23.83 -12.83 9.28
N ASP A 25 -25.10 -12.37 9.16
CA ASP A 25 -26.00 -12.83 8.10
C ASP A 25 -25.59 -12.22 6.75
N ILE A 26 -25.59 -13.01 5.66
CA ILE A 26 -25.25 -12.54 4.32
C ILE A 26 -26.15 -11.37 3.88
N ASN A 27 -27.40 -11.33 4.33
CA ASN A 27 -28.34 -10.24 4.07
C ASN A 27 -28.00 -8.93 4.81
N SER A 28 -27.06 -8.95 5.74
CA SER A 28 -26.56 -7.73 6.38
C SER A 28 -25.65 -6.91 5.47
N LEU A 29 -25.13 -7.51 4.40
CA LEU A 29 -24.35 -6.86 3.36
C LEU A 29 -25.28 -6.12 2.39
N LYS A 30 -25.52 -4.83 2.66
CA LYS A 30 -26.51 -4.02 1.93
C LYS A 30 -25.93 -3.18 0.79
N ASP A 31 -24.62 -2.87 0.86
CA ASP A 31 -23.96 -1.98 -0.09
C ASP A 31 -23.50 -2.74 -1.34
N GLY A 32 -23.70 -2.14 -2.53
CA GLY A 32 -23.18 -2.65 -3.80
C GLY A 32 -24.07 -3.66 -4.52
N ASN A 33 -23.61 -4.08 -5.70
CA ASN A 33 -24.34 -4.94 -6.65
C ASN A 33 -23.57 -6.23 -7.01
N VAL A 34 -22.38 -6.47 -6.39
CA VAL A 34 -21.58 -7.69 -6.56
C VAL A 34 -21.25 -8.29 -5.21
N LEU A 35 -21.61 -9.56 -5.01
CA LEU A 35 -21.24 -10.37 -3.87
C LEU A 35 -19.99 -11.17 -4.20
N VAL A 36 -18.94 -11.00 -3.41
CA VAL A 36 -17.65 -11.68 -3.57
C VAL A 36 -17.41 -12.59 -2.37
N LYS A 37 -17.05 -13.85 -2.60
CA LYS A 37 -16.42 -14.71 -1.61
C LYS A 37 -14.96 -14.27 -1.50
N VAL A 38 -14.59 -13.75 -0.37
CA VAL A 38 -13.22 -13.28 -0.11
C VAL A 38 -12.31 -14.48 0.13
N ASP A 39 -11.31 -14.64 -0.71
CA ASP A 39 -10.28 -15.67 -0.52
C ASP A 39 -9.17 -15.16 0.37
N TYR A 40 -8.71 -13.93 0.12
CA TYR A 40 -7.69 -13.24 0.89
C TYR A 40 -7.95 -11.74 1.00
N SER A 41 -7.51 -11.17 2.09
CA SER A 41 -7.33 -9.73 2.32
C SER A 41 -5.86 -9.46 2.70
N ASP A 42 -5.51 -8.23 3.05
CA ASP A 42 -4.18 -7.93 3.56
C ASP A 42 -4.22 -6.82 4.62
N LEU A 43 -3.16 -6.74 5.42
CA LEU A 43 -3.03 -5.71 6.44
C LEU A 43 -2.18 -4.56 5.93
N ASN A 44 -2.75 -3.38 5.88
CA ASN A 44 -2.09 -2.12 5.60
C ASN A 44 -1.99 -1.24 6.87
N TYR A 45 -1.14 -0.23 6.83
CA TYR A 45 -0.98 0.73 7.95
C TYR A 45 -2.31 1.42 8.29
N LYS A 46 -3.12 1.74 7.27
CA LYS A 46 -4.45 2.32 7.45
C LYS A 46 -5.40 1.38 8.21
N ASP A 47 -5.39 0.09 7.88
CA ASP A 47 -6.19 -0.90 8.61
C ASP A 47 -5.79 -0.97 10.08
N SER A 48 -4.48 -0.90 10.36
CA SER A 48 -3.97 -0.90 11.72
C SER A 48 -4.44 0.33 12.52
N LEU A 49 -4.53 1.52 11.89
CA LEU A 49 -5.13 2.70 12.51
C LEU A 49 -6.62 2.50 12.79
N ILE A 50 -7.36 1.91 11.85
CA ILE A 50 -8.79 1.61 12.01
C ILE A 50 -9.00 0.58 13.12
N LEU A 51 -8.22 -0.49 13.12
CA LEU A 51 -8.28 -1.53 14.14
C LEU A 51 -7.88 -1.02 15.53
N ASN A 52 -7.06 0.01 15.63
CA ASN A 52 -6.66 0.55 16.93
C ASN A 52 -7.84 1.24 17.66
N ASN A 53 -8.50 2.18 16.99
CA ASN A 53 -9.60 2.95 17.59
C ASN A 53 -10.53 3.61 16.55
N GLY A 54 -10.72 2.97 15.39
CA GLY A 54 -11.45 3.54 14.26
C GLY A 54 -10.67 4.58 13.45
N GLY A 55 -9.48 5.00 13.92
CA GLY A 55 -8.56 5.91 13.22
C GLY A 55 -9.12 7.30 12.93
N LYS A 56 -10.26 7.69 13.53
CA LYS A 56 -11.10 8.85 13.12
C LYS A 56 -11.60 8.74 11.66
N ILE A 57 -11.41 7.58 11.03
CA ILE A 57 -11.75 7.26 9.64
C ILE A 57 -13.17 6.69 9.59
N VAL A 58 -13.44 5.66 10.42
CA VAL A 58 -14.76 5.03 10.53
C VAL A 58 -15.70 5.93 11.34
N LYS A 59 -16.90 6.16 10.79
CA LYS A 59 -17.91 7.05 11.38
C LYS A 59 -19.17 6.34 11.83
N LYS A 60 -19.40 5.12 11.35
CA LYS A 60 -20.59 4.31 11.66
C LYS A 60 -20.15 2.96 12.20
N TYR A 61 -20.81 2.49 13.25
CA TYR A 61 -20.56 1.22 13.92
C TYR A 61 -21.87 0.44 14.10
N PRO A 62 -21.86 -0.90 14.18
CA PRO A 62 -20.69 -1.77 14.02
C PRO A 62 -20.18 -1.76 12.57
N PHE A 63 -18.89 -2.10 12.36
CA PHE A 63 -18.24 -1.97 11.07
C PHE A 63 -17.25 -3.12 10.79
N VAL A 64 -17.12 -3.53 9.52
CA VAL A 64 -16.13 -4.52 9.04
C VAL A 64 -15.01 -3.80 8.30
N PRO A 65 -13.78 -3.75 8.83
CA PRO A 65 -12.63 -3.14 8.17
C PRO A 65 -11.98 -4.06 7.12
N GLY A 66 -10.83 -3.62 6.58
CA GLY A 66 -10.06 -4.30 5.53
C GLY A 66 -10.20 -3.58 4.20
N ILE A 67 -9.19 -2.74 3.85
CA ILE A 67 -9.26 -1.86 2.67
C ILE A 67 -9.01 -2.58 1.35
N ASP A 68 -8.52 -3.80 1.41
CA ASP A 68 -8.18 -4.62 0.26
C ASP A 68 -8.78 -6.02 0.39
N PHE A 69 -9.14 -6.62 -0.74
CA PHE A 69 -9.40 -8.05 -0.83
C PHE A 69 -9.24 -8.57 -2.26
N SER A 70 -9.04 -9.87 -2.38
CA SER A 70 -9.20 -10.64 -3.61
C SER A 70 -10.13 -11.81 -3.34
N GLY A 71 -10.89 -12.20 -4.35
CA GLY A 71 -11.86 -13.27 -4.19
C GLY A 71 -12.54 -13.64 -5.48
N THR A 72 -13.60 -14.43 -5.34
CA THR A 72 -14.38 -14.96 -6.45
C THR A 72 -15.81 -14.42 -6.40
N VAL A 73 -16.32 -13.93 -7.52
CA VAL A 73 -17.70 -13.44 -7.65
C VAL A 73 -18.67 -14.61 -7.43
N VAL A 74 -19.60 -14.42 -6.50
CA VAL A 74 -20.67 -15.40 -6.18
C VAL A 74 -22.00 -14.99 -6.78
N GLN A 75 -22.26 -13.69 -6.85
CA GLN A 75 -23.45 -13.12 -7.44
C GLN A 75 -23.12 -11.72 -7.98
N SER A 76 -23.64 -11.39 -9.15
CA SER A 76 -23.44 -10.07 -9.77
C SER A 76 -24.71 -9.61 -10.47
N GLU A 77 -25.02 -8.32 -10.31
CA GLU A 77 -26.02 -7.60 -11.10
C GLU A 77 -25.38 -6.83 -12.27
N ASP A 78 -24.04 -6.88 -12.41
CA ASP A 78 -23.29 -6.24 -13.50
C ASP A 78 -22.93 -7.29 -14.56
N GLU A 79 -23.36 -7.09 -15.78
CA GLU A 79 -23.12 -8.00 -16.92
C GLU A 79 -21.62 -8.19 -17.25
N LYS A 80 -20.76 -7.26 -16.85
CA LYS A 80 -19.31 -7.31 -17.06
C LYS A 80 -18.58 -8.22 -16.09
N LEU A 81 -19.19 -8.54 -14.95
CA LEU A 81 -18.62 -9.39 -13.90
C LEU A 81 -19.53 -10.60 -13.70
N LYS A 82 -19.04 -11.77 -14.06
CA LYS A 82 -19.81 -13.01 -13.98
C LYS A 82 -19.43 -13.83 -12.75
N GLU A 83 -20.37 -14.66 -12.29
CA GLU A 83 -20.12 -15.66 -11.26
C GLU A 83 -18.92 -16.55 -11.66
N GLY A 84 -18.05 -16.83 -10.68
CA GLY A 84 -16.81 -17.58 -10.86
C GLY A 84 -15.61 -16.73 -11.30
N GLU A 85 -15.79 -15.48 -11.72
CA GLU A 85 -14.66 -14.61 -12.06
C GLU A 85 -13.90 -14.17 -10.82
N ARG A 86 -12.56 -14.15 -10.93
CA ARG A 86 -11.68 -13.64 -9.88
C ARG A 86 -11.56 -12.13 -9.95
N VAL A 87 -11.65 -11.48 -8.79
CA VAL A 87 -11.62 -10.01 -8.68
C VAL A 87 -10.70 -9.54 -7.58
N ILE A 88 -10.21 -8.32 -7.75
CA ILE A 88 -9.37 -7.59 -6.79
C ILE A 88 -10.04 -6.28 -6.48
N LEU A 89 -10.08 -5.93 -5.20
CA LEU A 89 -10.45 -4.60 -4.72
C LEU A 89 -9.34 -4.02 -3.87
N THR A 90 -8.98 -2.77 -4.14
CA THR A 90 -8.06 -1.97 -3.31
C THR A 90 -8.59 -0.53 -3.21
N GLY A 91 -8.70 0.00 -2.02
CA GLY A 91 -9.11 1.39 -1.82
C GLY A 91 -10.61 1.66 -2.02
N PHE A 92 -10.97 2.74 -2.72
CA PHE A 92 -12.35 3.20 -2.95
C PHE A 92 -13.16 3.40 -1.67
N ARG A 93 -12.48 3.60 -0.53
CA ARG A 93 -13.06 3.72 0.80
C ARG A 93 -13.79 2.46 1.30
N VAL A 94 -13.57 1.31 0.68
CA VAL A 94 -13.95 0.01 1.23
C VAL A 94 -13.05 -0.25 2.44
N GLY A 95 -13.61 -0.81 3.51
CA GLY A 95 -12.94 -0.90 4.81
C GLY A 95 -12.85 0.42 5.60
N GLU A 96 -13.37 1.54 5.06
CA GLU A 96 -13.42 2.86 5.69
C GLU A 96 -14.86 3.39 5.85
N VAL A 97 -15.67 3.24 4.82
CA VAL A 97 -17.07 3.70 4.73
C VAL A 97 -18.00 2.54 4.36
N TYR A 98 -17.56 1.68 3.47
CA TYR A 98 -18.23 0.44 3.08
C TYR A 98 -17.55 -0.72 3.78
N PHE A 99 -18.29 -1.78 4.11
CA PHE A 99 -17.73 -2.98 4.72
C PHE A 99 -16.59 -3.55 3.89
N GLY A 100 -15.52 -3.96 4.56
CA GLY A 100 -14.24 -4.33 3.95
C GLY A 100 -13.96 -5.82 3.90
N GLY A 101 -12.71 -6.14 3.58
CA GLY A 101 -12.22 -7.48 3.27
C GLY A 101 -11.83 -8.34 4.48
N PHE A 102 -11.91 -7.85 5.72
CA PHE A 102 -11.67 -8.71 6.90
C PHE A 102 -12.90 -9.55 7.22
N SER A 103 -13.37 -10.27 6.22
CA SER A 103 -14.56 -11.10 6.25
C SER A 103 -14.54 -12.16 5.16
N GLN A 104 -15.32 -13.24 5.31
CA GLN A 104 -15.41 -14.28 4.31
C GLN A 104 -16.23 -13.87 3.06
N TYR A 105 -17.07 -12.85 3.18
CA TYR A 105 -17.84 -12.30 2.07
C TYR A 105 -17.84 -10.77 2.14
N ALA A 106 -17.81 -10.14 0.98
CA ALA A 106 -17.98 -8.71 0.81
C ALA A 106 -18.99 -8.43 -0.30
N LYS A 107 -19.86 -7.43 -0.11
CA LYS A 107 -20.75 -6.92 -1.15
C LYS A 107 -20.35 -5.50 -1.50
N VAL A 108 -20.02 -5.24 -2.75
CA VAL A 108 -19.45 -3.97 -3.20
C VAL A 108 -20.00 -3.55 -4.56
N ASP A 109 -19.84 -2.28 -4.89
CA ASP A 109 -20.16 -1.76 -6.22
C ASP A 109 -19.15 -2.31 -7.24
N SER A 110 -19.65 -2.85 -8.36
CA SER A 110 -18.84 -3.43 -9.45
C SER A 110 -17.77 -2.47 -9.98
N LYS A 111 -18.04 -1.16 -9.97
CA LYS A 111 -17.06 -0.13 -10.39
C LYS A 111 -15.80 -0.06 -9.55
N PHE A 112 -15.75 -0.70 -8.37
CA PHE A 112 -14.57 -0.79 -7.51
C PHE A 112 -13.72 -2.02 -7.79
N LEU A 113 -14.21 -2.98 -8.56
CA LEU A 113 -13.60 -4.27 -8.81
C LEU A 113 -12.75 -4.26 -10.08
N VAL A 114 -11.54 -4.78 -9.98
CA VAL A 114 -10.68 -5.11 -11.12
C VAL A 114 -10.73 -6.61 -11.32
N LYS A 115 -10.87 -7.09 -12.57
CA LYS A 115 -10.68 -8.51 -12.88
C LYS A 115 -9.24 -8.90 -12.58
N ALA A 116 -9.05 -9.96 -11.81
CA ALA A 116 -7.71 -10.43 -11.49
C ALA A 116 -7.04 -10.99 -12.75
N PRO A 117 -5.79 -10.61 -13.05
CA PRO A 117 -5.04 -11.21 -14.15
C PRO A 117 -4.88 -12.72 -13.95
N ASP A 118 -4.89 -13.49 -15.04
CA ASP A 118 -4.81 -14.96 -14.96
C ASP A 118 -3.47 -15.47 -14.43
N ASN A 119 -2.41 -14.70 -14.62
CA ASN A 119 -1.04 -15.04 -14.26
C ASN A 119 -0.70 -14.81 -12.78
N ILE A 120 -1.61 -14.27 -11.96
CA ILE A 120 -1.43 -14.09 -10.52
C ILE A 120 -2.59 -14.74 -9.75
N SER A 121 -2.28 -15.39 -8.64
CA SER A 121 -3.29 -15.98 -7.76
C SER A 121 -3.95 -14.91 -6.86
N ASN A 122 -5.08 -15.26 -6.21
CA ASN A 122 -5.71 -14.38 -5.23
C ASN A 122 -4.78 -14.09 -4.04
N PHE A 123 -3.98 -15.06 -3.61
CA PHE A 123 -2.95 -14.87 -2.59
C PHE A 123 -1.89 -13.85 -3.06
N GLN A 124 -1.34 -14.04 -4.26
CA GLN A 124 -0.37 -13.12 -4.86
C GLN A 124 -0.94 -11.71 -5.05
N SER A 125 -2.22 -11.59 -5.40
CA SER A 125 -2.89 -10.29 -5.48
C SER A 125 -2.85 -9.57 -4.13
N MET A 126 -3.03 -10.27 -3.00
CA MET A 126 -2.98 -9.66 -1.67
C MET A 126 -1.56 -9.53 -1.12
N MET A 127 -0.59 -10.28 -1.62
CA MET A 127 0.82 -9.96 -1.39
C MET A 127 1.17 -8.57 -1.96
N MET A 128 0.60 -8.19 -3.09
CA MET A 128 0.68 -6.82 -3.62
C MET A 128 -0.24 -5.86 -2.85
N GLY A 129 -1.54 -6.06 -2.95
CA GLY A 129 -2.57 -5.20 -2.36
C GLY A 129 -2.40 -3.71 -2.70
N THR A 130 -2.91 -2.86 -1.85
CA THR A 130 -2.68 -1.40 -1.93
C THR A 130 -1.21 -1.02 -1.85
N ALA A 131 -0.39 -1.79 -1.13
CA ALA A 131 1.05 -1.52 -1.03
C ALA A 131 1.77 -1.69 -2.39
N GLY A 132 1.48 -2.77 -3.12
CA GLY A 132 2.04 -3.00 -4.46
C GLY A 132 1.51 -2.01 -5.49
N LEU A 133 0.20 -1.73 -5.47
CA LEU A 133 -0.39 -0.69 -6.30
C LEU A 133 0.31 0.66 -6.09
N THR A 134 0.51 1.06 -4.84
CA THR A 134 1.15 2.32 -4.48
C THR A 134 2.61 2.35 -4.92
N ALA A 135 3.37 1.27 -4.67
CA ALA A 135 4.78 1.17 -5.05
C ALA A 135 4.97 1.31 -6.58
N LEU A 136 4.12 0.64 -7.37
CA LEU A 136 4.16 0.71 -8.83
C LEU A 136 3.77 2.10 -9.34
N LEU A 137 2.73 2.72 -8.77
CA LEU A 137 2.36 4.10 -9.11
C LEU A 137 3.49 5.09 -8.79
N CYS A 138 4.19 4.91 -7.66
CA CYS A 138 5.37 5.72 -7.32
C CYS A 138 6.52 5.49 -8.30
N ALA A 139 6.82 4.24 -8.64
CA ALA A 139 7.90 3.90 -9.58
C ALA A 139 7.65 4.50 -10.97
N PHE A 140 6.43 4.40 -11.48
CA PHE A 140 6.04 5.02 -12.76
C PHE A 140 6.03 6.55 -12.69
N ALA A 141 5.74 7.16 -11.54
CA ALA A 141 5.85 8.60 -11.37
C ALA A 141 7.31 9.06 -11.44
N VAL A 142 8.23 8.32 -10.82
CA VAL A 142 9.69 8.59 -10.86
C VAL A 142 10.24 8.47 -12.28
N GLU A 143 9.73 7.56 -13.10
CA GLU A 143 10.15 7.32 -14.50
C GLU A 143 9.55 8.32 -15.51
N SER A 144 8.86 9.34 -15.07
CA SER A 144 8.10 10.23 -15.96
C SER A 144 8.91 10.73 -17.18
N LYS A 145 8.27 10.68 -18.35
CA LYS A 145 8.86 11.08 -19.66
C LYS A 145 9.39 12.52 -19.73
N GLU A 146 8.91 13.39 -18.87
CA GLU A 146 9.33 14.79 -18.82
C GLU A 146 10.82 14.93 -18.45
N LYS A 147 11.32 14.05 -17.60
CA LYS A 147 12.74 13.98 -17.27
C LYS A 147 13.62 13.58 -18.46
N LEU A 148 13.10 12.72 -19.33
CA LEU A 148 13.76 12.35 -20.59
C LEU A 148 13.86 13.54 -21.55
N LEU A 149 12.85 14.40 -21.59
CA LEU A 149 12.86 15.61 -22.42
C LEU A 149 13.90 16.64 -21.96
N MET A 150 14.26 16.64 -20.67
CA MET A 150 15.31 17.48 -20.10
C MET A 150 16.72 16.88 -20.27
N GLY A 151 16.87 15.76 -20.99
CA GLY A 151 18.15 15.09 -21.22
C GLY A 151 18.73 14.38 -19.98
N SER A 152 17.99 14.33 -18.87
CA SER A 152 18.43 13.73 -17.61
C SER A 152 17.90 12.31 -17.50
N LYS A 153 18.81 11.33 -17.31
CA LYS A 153 18.42 9.96 -17.01
C LYS A 153 18.23 9.79 -15.49
N VAL A 154 17.14 9.17 -15.07
CA VAL A 154 17.03 8.69 -13.69
C VAL A 154 18.06 7.60 -13.49
N LYS A 155 18.87 7.71 -12.45
CA LYS A 155 19.88 6.73 -12.10
C LYS A 155 19.85 6.39 -10.60
N GLU A 156 19.93 7.39 -9.76
CA GLU A 156 20.00 7.23 -8.30
C GLU A 156 18.61 7.47 -7.69
N VAL A 157 17.99 6.43 -7.15
CA VAL A 157 16.64 6.48 -6.60
C VAL A 157 16.66 6.12 -5.12
N LEU A 158 16.06 7.00 -4.30
CA LEU A 158 15.91 6.78 -2.87
C LEU A 158 14.54 6.17 -2.56
N VAL A 159 14.51 5.21 -1.64
CA VAL A 159 13.26 4.64 -1.10
C VAL A 159 13.28 4.74 0.42
N THR A 160 12.39 5.52 1.00
CA THR A 160 12.25 5.61 2.46
C THR A 160 11.30 4.55 3.00
N GLY A 161 11.48 4.17 4.28
CA GLY A 161 10.69 3.08 4.87
C GLY A 161 10.80 1.77 4.10
N ALA A 162 12.00 1.49 3.57
CA ALA A 162 12.28 0.43 2.60
C ALA A 162 11.93 -0.98 3.08
N THR A 163 11.82 -1.24 4.37
CA THR A 163 11.42 -2.54 4.94
C THR A 163 9.90 -2.70 5.10
N GLY A 164 9.12 -1.64 4.86
CA GLY A 164 7.66 -1.68 4.92
C GLY A 164 7.02 -2.26 3.67
N GLY A 165 5.70 -2.44 3.67
CA GLY A 165 4.97 -3.02 2.54
C GLY A 165 5.20 -2.31 1.21
N VAL A 166 5.01 -0.99 1.16
CA VAL A 166 5.24 -0.19 -0.06
C VAL A 166 6.73 -0.13 -0.38
N GLY A 167 7.58 0.17 0.62
CA GLY A 167 9.01 0.36 0.41
C GLY A 167 9.72 -0.86 -0.15
N SER A 168 9.45 -2.05 0.38
CA SER A 168 10.07 -3.28 -0.12
C SER A 168 9.70 -3.61 -1.56
N ILE A 169 8.45 -3.41 -1.93
CA ILE A 169 8.01 -3.60 -3.31
C ILE A 169 8.63 -2.52 -4.22
N ALA A 170 8.70 -1.26 -3.76
CA ALA A 170 9.35 -0.18 -4.51
C ALA A 170 10.83 -0.46 -4.77
N VAL A 171 11.57 -0.97 -3.77
CA VAL A 171 12.98 -1.39 -3.95
C VAL A 171 13.09 -2.46 -5.04
N MET A 172 12.26 -3.51 -4.97
CA MET A 172 12.24 -4.61 -5.93
C MET A 172 11.94 -4.11 -7.35
N VAL A 173 10.88 -3.34 -7.50
CA VAL A 173 10.42 -2.83 -8.81
C VAL A 173 11.45 -1.90 -9.44
N LEU A 174 11.93 -0.90 -8.70
CA LEU A 174 12.90 0.08 -9.21
C LEU A 174 14.24 -0.57 -9.57
N SER A 175 14.68 -1.55 -8.78
CA SER A 175 15.87 -2.34 -9.12
C SER A 175 15.68 -3.12 -10.42
N LYS A 176 14.52 -3.75 -10.62
CA LYS A 176 14.20 -4.47 -11.87
C LYS A 176 14.08 -3.53 -13.07
N MET A 177 13.70 -2.28 -12.85
CA MET A 177 13.69 -1.22 -13.87
C MET A 177 15.10 -0.69 -14.18
N GLY A 178 16.16 -1.17 -13.50
CA GLY A 178 17.55 -0.85 -13.76
C GLY A 178 18.10 0.38 -13.04
N TYR A 179 17.41 0.86 -11.99
CA TYR A 179 17.85 1.99 -11.18
C TYR A 179 18.82 1.56 -10.06
N ASN A 180 19.72 2.46 -9.67
CA ASN A 180 20.53 2.33 -8.46
C ASN A 180 19.65 2.68 -7.25
N VAL A 181 19.14 1.69 -6.56
CA VAL A 181 18.20 1.90 -5.44
C VAL A 181 18.96 2.06 -4.12
N HIS A 182 18.71 3.16 -3.43
CA HIS A 182 19.19 3.46 -2.09
C HIS A 182 18.04 3.28 -1.10
N ALA A 183 18.14 2.28 -0.25
CA ALA A 183 17.08 1.89 0.67
C ALA A 183 17.32 2.49 2.07
N VAL A 184 16.38 3.29 2.58
CA VAL A 184 16.48 3.89 3.92
C VAL A 184 15.73 3.05 4.94
N THR A 185 16.42 2.61 5.99
CA THR A 185 15.83 1.86 7.09
C THR A 185 16.59 2.08 8.41
N GLY A 186 15.87 1.94 9.53
CA GLY A 186 16.51 1.82 10.87
C GLY A 186 16.67 0.38 11.35
N LYS A 187 16.31 -0.61 10.53
CA LYS A 187 16.32 -2.04 10.88
C LYS A 187 17.61 -2.69 10.36
N LYS A 188 18.66 -2.72 11.17
CA LYS A 188 19.96 -3.28 10.78
C LYS A 188 19.91 -4.77 10.44
N ASP A 189 19.05 -5.51 11.11
CA ASP A 189 18.82 -6.95 10.86
C ASP A 189 18.12 -7.26 9.52
N LYS A 190 17.67 -6.23 8.79
CA LYS A 190 17.00 -6.36 7.48
C LYS A 190 17.87 -5.89 6.30
N HIS A 191 19.16 -5.64 6.50
CA HIS A 191 20.04 -5.17 5.42
C HIS A 191 20.20 -6.21 4.31
N GLU A 192 20.46 -7.49 4.64
CA GLU A 192 20.61 -8.56 3.64
C GLU A 192 19.31 -8.78 2.85
N TYR A 193 18.19 -8.68 3.51
CA TYR A 193 16.89 -8.68 2.89
C TYR A 193 16.72 -7.60 1.82
N LEU A 194 17.09 -6.35 2.14
CA LEU A 194 16.99 -5.24 1.17
C LEU A 194 17.96 -5.42 0.00
N LYS A 195 19.14 -5.98 0.22
CA LYS A 195 20.07 -6.34 -0.85
C LYS A 195 19.50 -7.41 -1.76
N ASP A 196 18.85 -8.45 -1.20
CA ASP A 196 18.17 -9.49 -2.00
C ASP A 196 17.05 -8.92 -2.85
N LEU A 197 16.34 -7.90 -2.39
CA LEU A 197 15.38 -7.15 -3.19
C LEU A 197 16.00 -6.30 -4.30
N GLY A 198 17.32 -6.07 -4.25
CA GLY A 198 18.07 -5.32 -5.25
C GLY A 198 18.49 -3.91 -4.82
N ALA A 199 18.44 -3.59 -3.52
CA ALA A 199 19.02 -2.35 -3.03
C ALA A 199 20.54 -2.34 -3.25
N LYS A 200 21.04 -1.30 -3.93
CA LYS A 200 22.48 -1.08 -4.14
C LYS A 200 23.17 -0.61 -2.88
N ASN A 201 22.53 0.31 -2.17
CA ASN A 201 23.03 0.87 -0.92
C ASN A 201 21.91 0.88 0.13
N ILE A 202 22.30 0.78 1.40
CA ILE A 202 21.39 0.90 2.52
C ILE A 202 21.87 2.04 3.38
N LEU A 203 20.98 2.98 3.67
CA LEU A 203 21.23 4.18 4.45
C LEU A 203 20.48 4.11 5.77
N ASP A 204 21.09 4.58 6.83
CA ASP A 204 20.41 4.64 8.13
C ASP A 204 19.41 5.80 8.14
N ARG A 205 18.24 5.57 8.73
CA ARG A 205 17.19 6.60 8.84
C ARG A 205 17.64 7.83 9.61
N SER A 206 18.62 7.71 10.52
CA SER A 206 19.15 8.83 11.28
C SER A 206 19.85 9.87 10.40
N GLU A 207 20.30 9.50 9.19
CA GLU A 207 20.88 10.42 8.22
C GLU A 207 19.87 11.44 7.68
N PHE A 208 18.56 11.15 7.84
CA PHE A 208 17.46 11.97 7.35
C PHE A 208 16.71 12.72 8.47
N VAL A 209 17.29 12.79 9.67
CA VAL A 209 16.77 13.54 10.82
C VAL A 209 17.56 14.83 11.01
N GLY A 210 16.92 15.85 11.61
CA GLY A 210 17.54 17.14 11.95
C GLY A 210 17.33 18.22 10.88
N GLU A 211 17.93 19.37 11.14
CA GLU A 211 17.78 20.56 10.29
C GLU A 211 18.30 20.32 8.87
N SER A 212 17.54 20.81 7.90
CA SER A 212 17.90 20.83 6.49
C SER A 212 18.29 22.24 6.06
N LYS A 213 19.34 22.36 5.24
CA LYS A 213 19.67 23.62 4.56
C LYS A 213 18.61 23.92 3.49
N LEU A 214 18.59 25.18 3.02
CA LEU A 214 17.71 25.59 1.91
C LEU A 214 17.89 24.70 0.66
N LEU A 215 19.15 24.37 0.34
CA LEU A 215 19.57 23.37 -0.65
C LEU A 215 20.78 22.64 -0.11
N GLU A 216 20.81 21.34 -0.29
CA GLU A 216 21.95 20.47 -0.01
C GLU A 216 22.57 19.94 -1.32
N LYS A 217 23.64 19.14 -1.23
CA LYS A 217 24.18 18.43 -2.39
C LYS A 217 23.08 17.59 -3.03
N GLY A 218 22.90 17.70 -4.33
CA GLY A 218 21.99 16.84 -5.09
C GLY A 218 22.50 15.40 -5.11
N LEU A 219 21.65 14.47 -4.73
CA LEU A 219 21.97 13.04 -4.61
C LEU A 219 20.96 12.15 -5.37
N TRP A 220 19.68 12.55 -5.37
CA TRP A 220 18.59 11.68 -5.80
C TRP A 220 17.93 12.19 -7.08
N ASP A 221 17.86 11.36 -8.10
CA ASP A 221 17.13 11.65 -9.32
C ASP A 221 15.64 11.37 -9.20
N GLY A 222 15.28 10.41 -8.35
CA GLY A 222 13.93 10.03 -8.01
C GLY A 222 13.83 9.55 -6.58
N VAL A 223 12.66 9.70 -5.99
CA VAL A 223 12.41 9.29 -4.60
C VAL A 223 11.03 8.66 -4.51
N VAL A 224 10.95 7.55 -3.78
CA VAL A 224 9.69 7.01 -3.26
C VAL A 224 9.68 7.25 -1.76
N ASP A 225 8.83 8.18 -1.31
CA ASP A 225 8.73 8.53 0.10
C ASP A 225 7.48 7.96 0.75
N THR A 226 7.70 7.07 1.73
CA THR A 226 6.63 6.41 2.49
C THR A 226 6.49 6.93 3.91
N ILE A 227 7.33 7.86 4.34
CA ILE A 227 7.41 8.28 5.74
C ILE A 227 7.02 9.74 5.99
N GLY A 228 7.22 10.66 5.03
CA GLY A 228 6.89 12.07 5.20
C GLY A 228 7.76 12.78 6.25
N GLY A 229 7.22 13.83 6.86
CA GLY A 229 7.83 14.54 7.99
C GLY A 229 9.17 15.21 7.68
N GLU A 230 10.07 15.25 8.68
CA GLU A 230 11.40 15.87 8.58
C GLU A 230 12.27 15.22 7.50
N ALA A 231 12.18 13.89 7.34
CA ALA A 231 12.94 13.20 6.33
C ALA A 231 12.57 13.67 4.91
N LEU A 232 11.28 13.87 4.62
CA LEU A 232 10.84 14.40 3.34
C LEU A 232 11.36 15.82 3.10
N THR A 233 11.43 16.66 4.14
CA THR A 233 12.03 18.00 4.06
C THR A 233 13.49 17.95 3.58
N LYS A 234 14.31 17.11 4.22
CA LYS A 234 15.73 16.94 3.87
C LYS A 234 15.92 16.34 2.48
N ILE A 235 15.10 15.34 2.13
CA ILE A 235 15.11 14.69 0.83
C ILE A 235 14.82 15.67 -0.31
N LEU A 236 13.86 16.58 -0.12
CA LEU A 236 13.57 17.64 -1.11
C LEU A 236 14.79 18.52 -1.36
N ALA A 237 15.53 18.91 -0.31
CA ALA A 237 16.75 19.69 -0.44
C ALA A 237 17.91 18.93 -1.13
N GLN A 238 17.91 17.60 -1.06
CA GLN A 238 18.90 16.69 -1.66
C GLN A 238 18.51 16.17 -3.05
N THR A 239 17.36 16.55 -3.57
CA THR A 239 16.89 16.06 -4.87
C THR A 239 17.60 16.81 -6.00
N ASN A 240 18.06 16.09 -7.00
CA ASN A 240 18.74 16.61 -8.20
C ASN A 240 17.81 17.46 -9.07
N PRO A 241 18.36 18.33 -9.96
CA PRO A 241 17.56 19.08 -10.89
C PRO A 241 16.60 18.21 -11.71
N GLY A 242 15.34 18.62 -11.79
CA GLY A 242 14.26 17.88 -12.45
C GLY A 242 13.83 16.59 -11.75
N GLY A 243 14.37 16.32 -10.55
CA GLY A 243 14.03 15.11 -9.79
C GLY A 243 12.57 15.07 -9.33
N ILE A 244 12.05 13.85 -9.15
CA ILE A 244 10.68 13.62 -8.74
C ILE A 244 10.66 12.89 -7.39
N VAL A 245 9.92 13.45 -6.44
CA VAL A 245 9.65 12.86 -5.13
C VAL A 245 8.20 12.40 -5.12
N ALA A 246 7.98 11.10 -5.27
CA ALA A 246 6.68 10.46 -5.17
C ALA A 246 6.36 10.17 -3.69
N ALA A 247 5.52 10.98 -3.08
CA ALA A 247 5.16 10.88 -1.67
C ALA A 247 3.83 10.14 -1.51
N CYS A 248 3.81 9.06 -0.71
CA CYS A 248 2.64 8.21 -0.51
C CYS A 248 2.36 7.83 0.94
N GLY A 249 3.19 8.27 1.90
CA GLY A 249 3.01 7.91 3.30
C GLY A 249 3.37 9.04 4.27
N ASN A 250 3.01 8.85 5.53
CA ASN A 250 3.16 9.83 6.59
C ASN A 250 3.52 9.19 7.96
N ALA A 251 4.11 7.99 7.94
CA ALA A 251 4.46 7.27 9.18
C ALA A 251 5.46 8.04 10.07
N GLY A 252 6.30 8.90 9.49
CA GLY A 252 7.24 9.77 10.20
C GLY A 252 6.69 11.16 10.53
N GLY A 253 5.49 11.49 10.04
CA GLY A 253 4.83 12.78 10.30
C GLY A 253 4.10 13.35 9.09
N ILE A 254 3.17 14.28 9.36
CA ILE A 254 2.32 14.91 8.34
C ILE A 254 2.80 16.32 7.94
N LYS A 255 3.71 16.91 8.73
CA LYS A 255 4.20 18.26 8.48
C LYS A 255 5.56 18.20 7.77
N ILE A 256 5.72 19.05 6.76
CA ILE A 256 7.00 19.29 6.09
C ILE A 256 7.37 20.77 6.31
N ASN A 257 8.61 21.03 6.70
CA ASN A 257 9.14 22.38 6.90
C ASN A 257 10.17 22.68 5.79
N THR A 258 9.67 22.90 4.58
CA THR A 258 10.49 23.15 3.39
C THR A 258 10.35 24.59 2.91
N ASN A 259 11.16 24.97 1.94
CA ASN A 259 11.15 26.26 1.27
C ASN A 259 10.99 26.09 -0.25
N VAL A 260 10.90 27.17 -0.98
CA VAL A 260 10.66 27.12 -2.43
C VAL A 260 11.89 26.78 -3.28
N MET A 261 13.11 26.83 -2.70
CA MET A 261 14.35 26.71 -3.47
C MET A 261 14.52 25.40 -4.24
N PRO A 262 14.20 24.20 -3.68
CA PRO A 262 14.22 22.96 -4.45
C PRO A 262 13.36 23.04 -5.71
N PHE A 263 12.22 23.70 -5.61
CA PHE A 263 11.24 23.79 -6.70
C PHE A 263 11.67 24.78 -7.78
N ILE A 264 12.05 26.02 -7.40
CA ILE A 264 12.35 27.06 -8.39
C ILE A 264 13.76 26.97 -8.98
N ILE A 265 14.75 26.52 -8.19
CA ILE A 265 16.17 26.45 -8.64
C ILE A 265 16.48 25.11 -9.32
N ARG A 266 15.86 24.01 -8.84
CA ARG A 266 16.12 22.65 -9.37
C ARG A 266 14.94 22.06 -10.13
N GLY A 267 13.77 22.72 -10.16
CA GLY A 267 12.58 22.15 -10.80
C GLY A 267 12.14 20.82 -10.19
N VAL A 268 12.43 20.60 -8.89
CA VAL A 268 12.01 19.41 -8.17
C VAL A 268 10.50 19.32 -8.15
N LYS A 269 9.95 18.13 -8.33
CA LYS A 269 8.52 17.86 -8.26
C LYS A 269 8.20 17.03 -7.03
N LEU A 270 7.39 17.57 -6.12
CA LEU A 270 6.77 16.81 -5.05
C LEU A 270 5.40 16.33 -5.56
N TRP A 271 5.28 15.02 -5.81
CA TRP A 271 4.06 14.42 -6.37
C TRP A 271 3.41 13.49 -5.35
N GLY A 272 2.23 13.88 -4.86
CA GLY A 272 1.41 13.04 -3.99
C GLY A 272 0.81 11.87 -4.78
N ILE A 273 0.99 10.65 -4.28
CA ILE A 273 0.46 9.41 -4.89
C ILE A 273 -0.72 8.93 -4.05
N ASP A 274 -1.93 9.25 -4.50
CA ASP A 274 -3.16 8.71 -3.94
C ASP A 274 -3.57 7.43 -4.69
N SER A 275 -3.18 6.29 -4.14
CA SER A 275 -3.56 4.98 -4.68
C SER A 275 -5.03 4.62 -4.37
N SER A 276 -5.61 5.18 -3.30
CA SER A 276 -7.00 4.91 -2.90
C SER A 276 -7.99 5.43 -3.94
N ALA A 277 -7.72 6.61 -4.53
CA ALA A 277 -8.53 7.24 -5.56
C ALA A 277 -7.99 7.03 -7.00
N ALA A 278 -7.01 6.15 -7.18
CA ALA A 278 -6.49 5.86 -8.52
C ALA A 278 -7.61 5.37 -9.45
N SER A 279 -7.67 5.93 -10.66
CA SER A 279 -8.68 5.57 -11.65
C SER A 279 -8.59 4.09 -12.07
N MET A 280 -9.70 3.50 -12.51
CA MET A 280 -9.74 2.11 -12.99
C MET A 280 -8.69 1.86 -14.08
N LYS A 281 -8.54 2.77 -15.05
CA LYS A 281 -7.51 2.67 -16.10
C LYS A 281 -6.09 2.53 -15.52
N ARG A 282 -5.77 3.27 -14.45
CA ARG A 282 -4.45 3.15 -13.78
C ARG A 282 -4.32 1.82 -13.04
N ARG A 283 -5.41 1.37 -12.39
CA ARG A 283 -5.44 0.06 -11.71
C ARG A 283 -5.28 -1.08 -12.69
N ASP A 284 -6.04 -1.11 -13.78
CA ASP A 284 -5.93 -2.11 -14.84
C ASP A 284 -4.51 -2.19 -15.39
N PHE A 285 -3.88 -1.04 -15.65
CA PHE A 285 -2.49 -1.00 -16.09
C PHE A 285 -1.54 -1.59 -15.04
N VAL A 286 -1.66 -1.20 -13.78
CA VAL A 286 -0.80 -1.71 -12.69
C VAL A 286 -0.99 -3.21 -12.50
N TRP A 287 -2.22 -3.72 -12.48
CA TRP A 287 -2.48 -5.13 -12.27
C TRP A 287 -2.03 -5.99 -13.45
N ASN A 288 -2.24 -5.56 -14.69
CA ASN A 288 -1.91 -6.34 -15.89
C ASN A 288 -0.43 -6.18 -16.32
N GLU A 289 0.12 -4.98 -16.28
CA GLU A 289 1.48 -4.72 -16.73
C GLU A 289 2.46 -4.54 -15.58
N GLY A 290 2.10 -3.77 -14.56
CA GLY A 290 2.96 -3.51 -13.41
C GLY A 290 3.27 -4.76 -12.61
N SER A 291 2.32 -5.69 -12.46
CA SER A 291 2.53 -6.94 -11.74
C SER A 291 3.65 -7.81 -12.34
N LYS A 292 3.95 -7.67 -13.63
CA LYS A 292 5.07 -8.35 -14.31
C LYS A 292 6.45 -7.91 -13.79
N LEU A 293 6.51 -6.76 -13.12
CA LEU A 293 7.71 -6.27 -12.46
C LEU A 293 7.91 -6.87 -11.06
N ILE A 294 6.93 -7.58 -10.52
CA ILE A 294 7.02 -8.20 -9.19
C ILE A 294 7.69 -9.58 -9.29
N ASP A 295 8.67 -9.82 -8.43
CA ASP A 295 9.19 -11.15 -8.17
C ASP A 295 8.38 -11.78 -7.02
N PHE A 296 7.34 -12.52 -7.37
CA PHE A 296 6.45 -13.16 -6.39
C PHE A 296 7.17 -14.20 -5.53
N LYS A 297 8.22 -14.86 -6.02
CA LYS A 297 9.01 -15.81 -5.21
C LYS A 297 9.76 -15.10 -4.08
N LYS A 298 10.31 -13.91 -4.37
CA LYS A 298 10.93 -13.08 -3.34
C LYS A 298 9.86 -12.51 -2.39
N LEU A 299 8.76 -12.00 -2.94
CA LEU A 299 7.69 -11.40 -2.14
C LEU A 299 7.03 -12.42 -1.19
N GLU A 300 6.89 -13.67 -1.61
CA GLU A 300 6.34 -14.75 -0.78
C GLU A 300 7.18 -15.00 0.49
N LYS A 301 8.52 -15.00 0.37
CA LYS A 301 9.43 -15.13 1.53
C LYS A 301 9.26 -14.01 2.56
N LEU A 302 8.64 -12.91 2.17
CA LEU A 302 8.44 -11.69 2.94
C LEU A 302 7.00 -11.54 3.41
N THR A 303 6.16 -12.50 3.07
CA THR A 303 4.74 -12.46 3.33
C THR A 303 4.40 -13.43 4.45
N LYS A 304 3.74 -12.89 5.48
CA LYS A 304 3.16 -13.70 6.56
C LYS A 304 1.66 -13.85 6.30
N GLU A 305 1.17 -15.08 6.19
CA GLU A 305 -0.25 -15.37 6.17
C GLU A 305 -0.79 -15.50 7.61
N VAL A 306 -1.91 -14.81 7.89
CA VAL A 306 -2.57 -14.84 9.20
C VAL A 306 -4.08 -15.02 9.03
N SER A 307 -4.73 -15.64 10.05
CA SER A 307 -6.18 -15.67 10.19
C SER A 307 -6.72 -14.33 10.69
N LEU A 308 -8.06 -14.15 10.70
CA LEU A 308 -8.70 -12.98 11.33
C LEU A 308 -8.36 -12.88 12.82
N GLN A 309 -8.21 -14.00 13.53
CA GLN A 309 -7.85 -14.01 14.95
C GLN A 309 -6.40 -13.58 15.16
N GLU A 310 -5.46 -14.14 14.39
CA GLU A 310 -4.03 -13.79 14.47
C GLU A 310 -3.76 -12.33 14.06
N LEU A 311 -4.62 -11.75 13.22
CA LEU A 311 -4.55 -10.34 12.81
C LEU A 311 -4.56 -9.40 14.02
N LEU A 312 -5.33 -9.74 15.07
CA LEU A 312 -5.43 -8.93 16.28
C LEU A 312 -4.11 -8.80 17.04
N ASP A 313 -3.20 -9.77 16.89
CA ASP A 313 -1.87 -9.75 17.49
C ASP A 313 -0.82 -9.05 16.60
N VAL A 314 -1.12 -8.90 15.30
CA VAL A 314 -0.17 -8.36 14.32
C VAL A 314 -0.34 -6.87 14.09
N PHE A 315 -1.59 -6.35 14.05
CA PHE A 315 -1.81 -4.94 13.76
C PHE A 315 -1.15 -3.97 14.75
N PRO A 316 -1.05 -4.26 16.07
CA PRO A 316 -0.36 -3.36 17.00
C PRO A 316 1.15 -3.27 16.73
N LYS A 317 1.76 -4.37 16.26
CA LYS A 317 3.18 -4.41 15.87
C LYS A 317 3.43 -3.54 14.64
N MET A 318 2.47 -3.49 13.70
CA MET A 318 2.57 -2.62 12.53
C MET A 318 2.57 -1.13 12.92
N LEU A 319 1.72 -0.72 13.86
CA LEU A 319 1.69 0.66 14.37
C LEU A 319 3.00 1.07 15.06
N LYS A 320 3.66 0.11 15.72
CA LYS A 320 4.97 0.33 16.34
C LYS A 320 6.15 0.26 15.36
N GLY A 321 5.88 -0.01 14.07
CA GLY A 321 6.91 -0.19 13.05
C GLY A 321 7.74 -1.48 13.22
N GLU A 322 7.23 -2.46 13.96
CA GLU A 322 7.92 -3.73 14.23
C GLU A 322 7.72 -4.78 13.11
N THR A 323 6.75 -4.57 12.21
CA THR A 323 6.53 -5.45 11.07
C THR A 323 7.48 -5.14 9.91
N PHE A 324 7.66 -6.09 9.00
CA PHE A 324 8.36 -5.91 7.73
C PHE A 324 7.67 -6.73 6.63
N GLY A 325 7.91 -6.42 5.37
CA GLY A 325 7.30 -7.11 4.25
C GLY A 325 5.77 -6.96 4.22
N ARG A 326 5.07 -8.07 3.96
CA ARG A 326 3.62 -8.10 3.79
C ARG A 326 2.94 -9.03 4.80
N VAL A 327 1.71 -8.69 5.13
CA VAL A 327 0.82 -9.54 5.93
C VAL A 327 -0.44 -9.77 5.13
N VAL A 328 -0.66 -11.00 4.69
CA VAL A 328 -1.88 -11.44 4.00
C VAL A 328 -2.82 -12.05 5.04
N VAL A 329 -4.09 -11.70 4.95
CA VAL A 329 -5.14 -12.16 5.86
C VAL A 329 -6.01 -13.17 5.14
N ASN A 330 -6.11 -14.37 5.69
CA ASN A 330 -6.98 -15.43 5.20
C ASN A 330 -8.22 -15.51 6.11
N PRO A 331 -9.39 -15.01 5.67
CA PRO A 331 -10.60 -15.03 6.49
C PRO A 331 -11.21 -16.43 6.61
N ASN A 332 -10.69 -17.42 5.88
CA ASN A 332 -11.17 -18.80 5.85
C ASN A 332 -10.33 -19.76 6.70
N LYS A 333 -9.22 -19.26 7.27
CA LYS A 333 -8.32 -20.02 8.15
C LYS A 333 -8.81 -20.07 9.60
#